data_75191aa0243a5428db00dbf6cf638d55
#
_entry.id   75191aa0243a5428db00dbf6cf638d55
#
_cell.length_a   1.000
_cell.length_b   1.000
_cell.length_c   1.000
_cell.angle_alpha   90.00
_cell.angle_beta   90.00
_cell.angle_gamma   90.00
#
_symmetry.space_group_name_H-M   'P 1'
#
loop_
_entity.id
_entity.type
_entity.pdbx_description
1 polymer ?
#
loop_
_entity_poly.entity_id
_entity_poly.type
_entity_poly.pdbx_seq_one_letter_code
_entity_poly.pdbx_strand_id
1 'polypeptide(L)'
;MVHLLFISVTPALYGEASVQVRVVDVNDNGPVFHPSIFHFSVKENTAVSQSIGRISVDDPDLDPPNGGPFSFQIATDNEEGLFWINNVTGEFFTRATFDRERRARYTLGIKAFDSGNPQQESATMVHVQILDDNDNQHSSGTLTLVLNSYKGKFPGGVVGKVYVIDEDINDRRMYKVLTSSSAYFSVERTTGMIISRSNPPKGDHSFTVKVSDVNSSFSEVICTVFIKVKEVTAEAIQKSIALRLGGLSRKKFVTTVLPRFKESVAGILQTSEDNVDLFSVQKAPKTLDAIDIRFAAHGSPYYAPERMRAILKNSWDIVSKALKVDILLIGVDECLNEACAPRGCTNVLRANGEVEVISAKKTAFASIRVEVIAKCESCNEQEKVEQPCSAQLCLNGGTCVDTPDGK
;
A
#
# COMPACT_ATOMS: atom_id res chain seq x y z
N MET A 1 61.77 3.64 17.27
CA MET A 1 63.24 3.43 17.58
C MET A 1 63.37 1.98 17.97
N VAL A 2 64.09 1.18 17.18
CA VAL A 2 64.34 -0.25 17.48
C VAL A 2 65.80 -0.35 17.98
N HIS A 3 65.94 -0.89 19.14
CA HIS A 3 67.29 -1.17 19.69
C HIS A 3 67.71 -2.60 19.36
N LEU A 4 68.75 -2.77 18.59
CA LEU A 4 69.34 -4.07 18.29
C LEU A 4 70.58 -4.25 19.17
N LEU A 5 70.58 -5.31 20.01
CA LEU A 5 71.76 -5.67 20.88
C LEU A 5 72.59 -6.74 20.16
N PHE A 6 73.83 -6.45 19.87
CA PHE A 6 74.77 -7.44 19.33
C PHE A 6 75.66 -7.94 20.47
N ILE A 7 75.63 -9.26 20.76
CA ILE A 7 76.44 -9.90 21.77
C ILE A 7 77.61 -10.65 21.07
N SER A 8 78.81 -10.28 21.34
CA SER A 8 80.03 -11.01 20.92
C SER A 8 80.52 -12.00 22.04
N VAL A 9 80.89 -13.22 21.63
CA VAL A 9 81.07 -14.39 22.54
C VAL A 9 82.44 -14.57 23.18
N THR A 10 83.38 -13.62 23.11
CA THR A 10 84.65 -13.68 23.92
C THR A 10 85.36 -12.35 23.97
N PRO A 11 86.00 -11.98 25.06
CA PRO A 11 85.33 -11.55 26.28
C PRO A 11 84.87 -10.12 26.20
N ALA A 12 83.60 -9.94 26.51
CA ALA A 12 82.96 -8.71 26.99
C ALA A 12 83.30 -7.37 26.31
N LEU A 13 83.41 -7.31 25.01
CA LEU A 13 83.28 -6.06 24.26
C LEU A 13 81.97 -6.07 23.53
N TYR A 14 80.96 -5.41 24.08
CA TYR A 14 79.68 -5.14 23.40
C TYR A 14 79.77 -3.72 22.89
N GLY A 15 79.23 -3.56 21.68
CA GLY A 15 79.01 -2.25 21.10
C GLY A 15 77.49 -2.04 20.94
N GLU A 16 76.99 -0.95 21.46
CA GLU A 16 75.61 -0.55 21.18
C GLU A 16 75.58 0.33 19.93
N ALA A 17 74.69 0.00 19.00
CA ALA A 17 74.38 0.85 17.85
C ALA A 17 72.91 1.16 17.84
N SER A 18 72.57 2.42 17.71
CA SER A 18 71.21 2.86 17.52
C SER A 18 70.92 2.88 16.03
N VAL A 19 69.90 2.13 15.61
CA VAL A 19 69.40 2.17 14.24
C VAL A 19 68.06 2.91 14.24
N GLN A 20 68.05 4.02 13.55
CA GLN A 20 66.78 4.76 13.30
C GLN A 20 66.18 4.25 12.01
N VAL A 21 65.05 3.56 12.14
CA VAL A 21 64.26 3.11 10.99
C VAL A 21 63.14 4.12 10.77
N ARG A 22 63.12 4.73 9.59
CA ARG A 22 62.00 5.56 9.14
C ARG A 22 61.13 4.68 8.23
N VAL A 23 59.88 4.49 8.65
CA VAL A 23 58.85 3.90 7.78
C VAL A 23 58.37 5.00 6.85
N VAL A 24 58.44 4.74 5.56
CA VAL A 24 57.93 5.65 4.52
C VAL A 24 56.55 5.16 4.12
N ASP A 25 55.62 6.07 4.04
CA ASP A 25 54.29 5.81 3.60
C ASP A 25 54.23 5.42 2.12
N VAL A 26 53.33 4.55 1.76
CA VAL A 26 53.06 4.09 0.39
C VAL A 26 51.57 4.24 0.15
N ASN A 27 51.19 4.69 -1.04
CA ASN A 27 49.77 4.87 -1.41
C ASN A 27 49.12 3.50 -1.69
N ASP A 28 48.76 2.78 -0.64
CA ASP A 28 48.16 1.45 -0.73
C ASP A 28 46.69 1.40 -0.26
N ASN A 29 46.13 2.51 0.17
CA ASN A 29 44.71 2.70 0.45
C ASN A 29 44.11 3.71 -0.52
N GLY A 30 42.82 3.64 -0.72
CA GLY A 30 42.06 4.62 -1.48
C GLY A 30 41.10 5.40 -0.60
N PRO A 31 40.56 6.52 -1.11
CA PRO A 31 39.61 7.35 -0.38
C PRO A 31 38.41 6.54 0.13
N VAL A 32 37.99 6.73 1.38
CA VAL A 32 36.85 6.08 2.02
C VAL A 32 35.73 7.11 2.24
N PHE A 33 34.56 6.85 1.68
CA PHE A 33 33.42 7.74 1.84
C PHE A 33 32.76 7.63 3.20
N HIS A 34 32.48 8.79 3.83
CA HIS A 34 31.77 8.92 5.09
C HIS A 34 30.62 9.91 5.00
N PRO A 35 29.36 9.43 4.99
CA PRO A 35 28.88 8.03 5.04
C PRO A 35 29.13 7.24 3.73
N SER A 36 28.97 5.93 3.75
CA SER A 36 29.17 5.06 2.59
C SER A 36 28.15 5.32 1.45
N ILE A 37 27.00 5.93 1.75
CA ILE A 37 25.96 6.36 0.80
C ILE A 37 25.44 7.71 1.27
N PHE A 38 25.29 8.66 0.34
CA PHE A 38 24.80 10.00 0.65
C PHE A 38 23.35 10.16 0.28
N HIS A 39 22.60 10.89 1.12
CA HIS A 39 21.20 11.24 0.90
C HIS A 39 21.05 12.75 1.01
N PHE A 40 20.65 13.37 -0.10
CA PHE A 40 20.35 14.79 -0.15
C PHE A 40 18.90 15.03 -0.52
N SER A 41 18.41 16.23 -0.25
CA SER A 41 17.11 16.68 -0.70
C SER A 41 17.20 18.11 -1.19
N VAL A 42 16.38 18.41 -2.18
CA VAL A 42 16.21 19.77 -2.71
C VAL A 42 14.73 19.97 -3.00
N LYS A 43 14.21 21.13 -2.66
CA LYS A 43 12.84 21.49 -3.00
C LYS A 43 12.76 21.76 -4.50
N GLU A 44 11.70 21.28 -5.15
CA GLU A 44 11.46 21.66 -6.54
C GLU A 44 11.27 23.17 -6.69
N ASN A 45 11.32 23.67 -7.91
CA ASN A 45 11.26 25.10 -8.22
C ASN A 45 12.34 25.96 -7.56
N THR A 46 13.31 25.35 -6.89
CA THR A 46 14.44 26.06 -6.30
C THR A 46 15.38 26.57 -7.40
N ALA A 47 15.91 27.76 -7.20
CA ALA A 47 16.86 28.36 -8.13
C ALA A 47 18.07 27.45 -8.38
N VAL A 48 18.61 27.51 -9.58
CA VAL A 48 19.83 26.78 -9.98
C VAL A 48 21.05 27.21 -9.18
N SER A 49 22.08 26.38 -9.16
CA SER A 49 23.35 26.59 -8.46
C SER A 49 23.25 26.64 -6.94
N GLN A 50 22.23 25.97 -6.39
CA GLN A 50 22.10 25.81 -4.96
C GLN A 50 22.97 24.63 -4.48
N SER A 51 23.77 24.85 -3.44
CA SER A 51 24.45 23.77 -2.71
C SER A 51 23.40 22.94 -1.95
N ILE A 52 23.39 21.64 -2.19
CA ILE A 52 22.46 20.70 -1.53
C ILE A 52 23.17 19.79 -0.53
N GLY A 53 24.49 19.87 -0.47
CA GLY A 53 25.30 19.14 0.47
C GLY A 53 26.77 19.07 0.10
N ARG A 54 27.50 18.25 0.84
CA ARG A 54 28.92 18.02 0.60
C ARG A 54 29.22 16.52 0.71
N ILE A 55 30.04 16.05 -0.23
CA ILE A 55 30.62 14.72 -0.22
C ILE A 55 31.95 14.79 0.54
N SER A 56 32.17 13.87 1.48
CA SER A 56 33.37 13.79 2.26
C SER A 56 33.99 12.39 2.16
N VAL A 57 35.30 12.38 2.15
CA VAL A 57 36.14 11.18 2.19
C VAL A 57 37.25 11.38 3.19
N ASP A 58 37.72 10.28 3.76
CA ASP A 58 38.96 10.18 4.51
C ASP A 58 39.87 9.12 3.86
N ASP A 59 41.15 9.14 4.15
CA ASP A 59 42.10 8.16 3.66
C ASP A 59 43.04 7.75 4.80
N PRO A 60 43.31 6.46 4.99
CA PRO A 60 44.23 5.97 6.00
C PRO A 60 45.71 6.31 5.75
N ASP A 61 46.07 6.63 4.50
CA ASP A 61 47.46 6.96 4.14
C ASP A 61 47.85 8.36 4.66
N LEU A 62 49.13 8.66 4.73
CA LEU A 62 49.60 9.92 5.24
C LEU A 62 49.46 11.07 4.23
N ASP A 63 48.97 12.21 4.71
CA ASP A 63 48.92 13.46 3.96
C ASP A 63 50.29 14.10 3.79
N PRO A 64 50.47 14.93 2.79
CA PRO A 64 50.24 14.65 1.36
C PRO A 64 51.39 13.88 0.76
N PRO A 65 51.26 13.23 -0.37
CA PRO A 65 50.14 13.29 -1.33
C PRO A 65 49.19 12.10 -1.21
N ASN A 66 49.50 11.09 -0.42
CA ASN A 66 48.84 9.81 -0.42
C ASN A 66 47.44 9.91 0.22
N GLY A 67 47.32 10.43 1.44
CA GLY A 67 46.06 10.65 2.15
C GLY A 67 45.30 11.93 1.71
N GLY A 68 45.65 12.56 0.60
CA GLY A 68 45.00 13.74 0.05
C GLY A 68 45.98 14.73 -0.58
N PRO A 69 45.54 15.80 -1.22
CA PRO A 69 44.17 16.26 -1.40
C PRO A 69 43.36 15.40 -2.36
N PHE A 70 42.02 15.38 -2.18
CA PHE A 70 41.11 14.58 -2.98
C PHE A 70 40.54 15.37 -4.15
N SER A 71 40.14 14.65 -5.21
CA SER A 71 39.33 15.18 -6.29
C SER A 71 38.06 14.36 -6.50
N PHE A 72 36.96 15.03 -6.87
CA PHE A 72 35.63 14.44 -6.96
C PHE A 72 35.05 14.55 -8.37
N GLN A 73 34.34 13.53 -8.81
CA GLN A 73 33.68 13.49 -10.11
C GLN A 73 32.34 12.78 -10.03
N ILE A 74 31.30 13.29 -10.74
CA ILE A 74 30.08 12.55 -11.02
C ILE A 74 30.38 11.59 -12.17
N ALA A 75 30.30 10.28 -11.91
CA ALA A 75 30.73 9.25 -12.84
C ALA A 75 29.58 8.65 -13.65
N THR A 76 28.38 8.52 -13.06
CA THR A 76 27.22 7.90 -13.72
C THR A 76 25.91 8.63 -13.41
N ASP A 77 24.90 8.40 -14.29
CA ASP A 77 23.51 8.80 -14.13
C ASP A 77 23.25 10.32 -14.09
N ASN A 78 24.16 11.09 -14.71
CA ASN A 78 24.03 12.56 -14.85
C ASN A 78 24.11 12.98 -16.33
N GLU A 79 23.57 12.18 -17.25
CA GLU A 79 23.62 12.44 -18.69
C GLU A 79 22.96 13.78 -19.07
N GLU A 80 21.91 14.18 -18.34
CA GLU A 80 21.23 15.47 -18.53
C GLU A 80 22.01 16.65 -17.91
N GLY A 81 23.11 16.40 -17.19
CA GLY A 81 23.93 17.44 -16.56
C GLY A 81 23.23 18.24 -15.47
N LEU A 82 22.24 17.63 -14.79
CA LEU A 82 21.37 18.30 -13.80
C LEU A 82 22.08 18.63 -12.49
N PHE A 83 23.18 17.96 -12.21
CA PHE A 83 23.98 18.12 -10.99
C PHE A 83 25.43 18.44 -11.30
N TRP A 84 26.09 19.08 -10.37
CA TRP A 84 27.49 19.40 -10.43
C TRP A 84 28.15 19.22 -9.06
N ILE A 85 29.40 18.78 -9.06
CA ILE A 85 30.22 18.69 -7.87
C ILE A 85 31.45 19.57 -8.03
N ASN A 86 31.80 20.31 -6.99
CA ASN A 86 33.08 20.98 -6.94
C ASN A 86 34.17 19.91 -6.75
N ASN A 87 35.05 19.81 -7.74
CA ASN A 87 36.04 18.75 -7.79
C ASN A 87 37.09 18.79 -6.67
N VAL A 88 37.21 19.90 -5.95
CA VAL A 88 38.18 20.09 -4.86
C VAL A 88 37.49 20.01 -3.49
N THR A 89 36.33 20.69 -3.35
CA THR A 89 35.69 20.81 -2.04
C THR A 89 34.69 19.69 -1.75
N GLY A 90 34.26 18.95 -2.79
CA GLY A 90 33.20 17.96 -2.69
C GLY A 90 31.81 18.57 -2.50
N GLU A 91 31.65 19.89 -2.58
CA GLU A 91 30.33 20.52 -2.52
C GLU A 91 29.48 20.14 -3.73
N PHE A 92 28.23 19.76 -3.48
CA PHE A 92 27.31 19.20 -4.46
C PHE A 92 26.17 20.18 -4.74
N PHE A 93 25.95 20.49 -6.03
CA PHE A 93 25.07 21.56 -6.48
C PHE A 93 24.08 21.10 -7.51
N THR A 94 22.96 21.83 -7.62
CA THR A 94 22.01 21.73 -8.71
C THR A 94 22.43 22.62 -9.90
N ARG A 95 22.14 22.16 -11.13
CA ARG A 95 22.30 22.95 -12.37
C ARG A 95 20.99 23.24 -13.08
N ALA A 96 19.89 22.64 -12.63
CA ALA A 96 18.57 22.84 -13.18
C ALA A 96 17.57 23.11 -12.06
N THR A 97 16.43 23.65 -12.41
CA THR A 97 15.22 23.57 -11.60
C THR A 97 14.62 22.18 -11.76
N PHE A 98 14.07 21.65 -10.70
CA PHE A 98 13.46 20.33 -10.68
C PHE A 98 11.95 20.46 -10.63
N ASP A 99 11.30 19.46 -11.19
CA ASP A 99 9.86 19.23 -11.20
C ASP A 99 9.68 17.80 -10.63
N ARG A 100 9.10 17.72 -9.43
CA ARG A 100 8.93 16.45 -8.70
C ARG A 100 7.94 15.53 -9.40
N GLU A 101 6.94 16.11 -10.04
CA GLU A 101 5.89 15.39 -10.77
C GLU A 101 6.49 14.67 -11.98
N ARG A 102 7.50 15.25 -12.58
CA ARG A 102 8.27 14.62 -13.66
C ARG A 102 9.23 13.57 -13.12
N ARG A 103 10.00 13.88 -12.06
CA ARG A 103 10.97 12.96 -11.48
C ARG A 103 11.30 13.29 -10.02
N ALA A 104 10.77 12.50 -9.09
CA ALA A 104 10.89 12.73 -7.65
C ALA A 104 12.22 12.27 -7.03
N ARG A 105 13.03 11.46 -7.74
CA ARG A 105 14.27 10.89 -7.19
C ARG A 105 15.33 10.74 -8.27
N TYR A 106 16.57 11.03 -7.87
CA TYR A 106 17.77 10.80 -8.67
C TYR A 106 18.73 9.94 -7.87
N THR A 107 19.48 9.11 -8.57
CA THR A 107 20.60 8.34 -8.01
C THR A 107 21.79 8.54 -8.91
N LEU A 108 22.94 8.90 -8.35
CA LEU A 108 24.14 9.29 -9.07
C LEU A 108 25.32 8.50 -8.51
N GLY A 109 26.25 8.10 -9.36
CA GLY A 109 27.52 7.53 -8.96
C GLY A 109 28.58 8.64 -8.86
N ILE A 110 29.25 8.74 -7.71
CA ILE A 110 30.34 9.66 -7.45
C ILE A 110 31.64 8.88 -7.28
N LYS A 111 32.73 9.36 -7.88
CA LYS A 111 34.07 8.87 -7.63
C LYS A 111 34.89 9.92 -6.88
N ALA A 112 35.74 9.45 -6.00
CA ALA A 112 36.80 10.23 -5.37
C ALA A 112 38.15 9.63 -5.71
N PHE A 113 39.14 10.49 -5.88
CA PHE A 113 40.50 10.14 -6.20
C PHE A 113 41.44 10.83 -5.19
N ASP A 114 42.47 10.14 -4.74
CA ASP A 114 43.59 10.75 -4.03
C ASP A 114 44.59 11.42 -4.99
N SER A 115 45.68 11.93 -4.48
CA SER A 115 46.79 12.54 -5.24
C SER A 115 48.07 11.70 -5.19
N GLY A 116 48.01 10.48 -4.67
CA GLY A 116 49.14 9.57 -4.50
C GLY A 116 49.61 8.91 -5.79
N ASN A 117 50.65 8.13 -5.71
CA ASN A 117 51.21 7.38 -6.84
C ASN A 117 51.51 5.92 -6.45
N PRO A 118 50.83 4.92 -7.04
CA PRO A 118 49.74 5.06 -8.05
C PRO A 118 48.50 5.74 -7.47
N GLN A 119 47.79 6.51 -8.24
CA GLN A 119 46.50 7.13 -7.84
C GLN A 119 45.50 6.05 -7.50
N GLN A 120 44.81 6.15 -6.35
CA GLN A 120 43.73 5.28 -5.93
C GLN A 120 42.37 5.95 -6.13
N GLU A 121 41.32 5.17 -6.32
CA GLU A 121 39.96 5.68 -6.46
C GLU A 121 38.94 4.85 -5.66
N SER A 122 37.89 5.50 -5.25
CA SER A 122 36.69 4.84 -4.69
C SER A 122 35.43 5.42 -5.27
N ALA A 123 34.33 4.69 -5.16
CA ALA A 123 33.03 5.11 -5.67
C ALA A 123 31.94 4.95 -4.61
N THR A 124 30.95 5.85 -4.67
CA THR A 124 29.75 5.80 -3.84
C THR A 124 28.51 6.21 -4.61
N MET A 125 27.34 5.94 -4.02
CA MET A 125 26.05 6.38 -4.54
C MET A 125 25.54 7.60 -3.78
N VAL A 126 24.95 8.53 -4.51
CA VAL A 126 24.26 9.69 -3.98
C VAL A 126 22.80 9.61 -4.39
N HIS A 127 21.90 9.60 -3.42
CA HIS A 127 20.46 9.67 -3.63
C HIS A 127 19.97 11.09 -3.38
N VAL A 128 19.33 11.70 -4.37
CA VAL A 128 18.73 13.03 -4.26
C VAL A 128 17.21 12.88 -4.34
N GLN A 129 16.51 13.32 -3.31
CA GLN A 129 15.06 13.40 -3.26
C GLN A 129 14.60 14.81 -3.59
N ILE A 130 13.70 14.94 -4.55
CA ILE A 130 13.03 16.21 -4.84
C ILE A 130 11.84 16.31 -3.89
N LEU A 131 11.84 17.37 -3.09
CA LEU A 131 10.77 17.69 -2.15
C LEU A 131 9.70 18.49 -2.89
N ASP A 132 8.47 18.22 -2.52
CA ASP A 132 7.24 18.79 -3.07
C ASP A 132 7.10 20.28 -2.76
N ASP A 133 6.65 21.06 -3.75
CA ASP A 133 6.08 22.39 -3.59
C ASP A 133 4.62 22.34 -4.04
N ASN A 134 3.77 23.12 -3.46
CA ASN A 134 2.37 23.20 -3.90
C ASN A 134 2.29 24.19 -5.07
N ASP A 135 2.62 23.71 -6.27
CA ASP A 135 2.66 24.50 -7.49
C ASP A 135 1.72 23.98 -8.60
N ASN A 136 1.05 22.85 -8.36
CA ASN A 136 0.05 22.31 -9.26
C ASN A 136 -1.36 22.64 -8.81
N GLN A 137 -2.16 23.16 -9.74
CA GLN A 137 -3.56 23.41 -9.48
C GLN A 137 -4.34 22.08 -9.42
N HIS A 138 -4.99 21.82 -8.32
CA HIS A 138 -5.89 20.68 -8.24
C HIS A 138 -7.07 20.78 -9.22
N SER A 139 -7.55 19.66 -9.70
CA SER A 139 -8.64 19.53 -10.67
C SER A 139 -9.86 18.84 -10.07
N SER A 140 -11.03 19.14 -10.63
CA SER A 140 -12.28 18.54 -10.18
C SER A 140 -12.30 17.03 -10.39
N GLY A 141 -12.73 16.30 -9.37
CA GLY A 141 -12.92 14.86 -9.42
C GLY A 141 -14.37 14.46 -9.20
N THR A 142 -14.69 13.26 -9.65
CA THR A 142 -16.00 12.62 -9.39
C THR A 142 -15.77 11.34 -8.59
N LEU A 143 -16.50 11.20 -7.49
CA LEU A 143 -16.53 9.98 -6.70
C LEU A 143 -17.88 9.28 -6.90
N THR A 144 -17.83 7.98 -7.21
CA THR A 144 -19.01 7.11 -7.17
C THR A 144 -18.88 6.16 -5.98
N LEU A 145 -19.84 6.21 -5.07
CA LEU A 145 -19.90 5.38 -3.87
C LEU A 145 -21.12 4.45 -3.94
N VAL A 146 -20.91 3.17 -3.73
CA VAL A 146 -21.99 2.21 -3.45
C VAL A 146 -22.00 1.94 -1.95
N LEU A 147 -23.17 2.16 -1.32
CA LEU A 147 -23.40 1.91 0.09
C LEU A 147 -24.48 0.84 0.24
N ASN A 148 -24.13 -0.27 0.90
CA ASN A 148 -25.06 -1.35 1.17
C ASN A 148 -25.55 -1.28 2.63
N SER A 149 -26.86 -1.11 2.80
CA SER A 149 -27.54 -1.31 4.08
C SER A 149 -28.07 -2.73 4.19
N TYR A 150 -28.25 -3.25 5.39
CA TYR A 150 -28.84 -4.56 5.64
C TYR A 150 -30.19 -4.43 6.33
N LYS A 151 -31.26 -4.89 5.68
CA LYS A 151 -32.64 -4.74 6.20
C LYS A 151 -32.94 -3.27 6.57
N GLY A 152 -32.56 -2.36 5.70
CA GLY A 152 -32.71 -0.92 5.94
C GLY A 152 -31.83 -0.33 7.07
N LYS A 153 -30.97 -1.12 7.69
CA LYS A 153 -30.06 -0.67 8.77
C LYS A 153 -28.67 -0.43 8.25
N PHE A 154 -28.11 0.71 8.62
CA PHE A 154 -26.73 1.09 8.42
C PHE A 154 -26.28 1.93 9.62
N PRO A 155 -25.18 1.60 10.29
CA PRO A 155 -24.82 2.25 11.55
C PRO A 155 -24.37 3.71 11.39
N GLY A 156 -24.02 4.13 10.19
CA GLY A 156 -23.41 5.43 9.92
C GLY A 156 -21.87 5.35 10.01
N GLY A 157 -21.23 6.53 9.91
CA GLY A 157 -19.77 6.64 9.97
C GLY A 157 -19.14 7.03 8.65
N VAL A 158 -17.81 6.93 8.56
CA VAL A 158 -17.05 7.26 7.36
C VAL A 158 -17.34 6.22 6.26
N VAL A 159 -17.69 6.71 5.06
CA VAL A 159 -18.03 5.84 3.92
C VAL A 159 -17.14 6.07 2.70
N GLY A 160 -16.33 7.12 2.69
CA GLY A 160 -15.42 7.44 1.60
C GLY A 160 -14.68 8.74 1.83
N LYS A 161 -14.01 9.21 0.78
CA LYS A 161 -13.31 10.51 0.76
C LYS A 161 -13.60 11.20 -0.55
N VAL A 162 -13.85 12.50 -0.53
CA VAL A 162 -14.00 13.32 -1.74
C VAL A 162 -12.76 13.14 -2.61
N TYR A 163 -12.97 12.86 -3.88
CA TYR A 163 -11.88 12.68 -4.82
C TYR A 163 -11.54 13.99 -5.50
N VAL A 164 -10.32 14.43 -5.32
CA VAL A 164 -9.69 15.58 -5.97
C VAL A 164 -8.51 15.05 -6.75
N ILE A 165 -8.33 15.53 -7.96
CA ILE A 165 -7.15 15.21 -8.77
C ILE A 165 -6.12 16.27 -8.46
N ASP A 166 -4.98 15.84 -7.96
CA ASP A 166 -3.88 16.68 -7.56
C ASP A 166 -2.58 15.89 -7.68
N GLU A 167 -1.57 16.53 -8.22
CA GLU A 167 -0.25 15.95 -8.41
C GLU A 167 0.66 16.22 -7.21
N ASP A 168 0.40 17.31 -6.44
CA ASP A 168 1.12 17.64 -5.22
C ASP A 168 0.75 16.70 -4.07
N ILE A 169 1.72 16.41 -3.20
CA ILE A 169 1.55 15.43 -2.12
C ILE A 169 1.16 16.09 -0.79
N ASN A 170 1.72 17.26 -0.51
CA ASN A 170 1.67 17.88 0.81
C ASN A 170 0.64 19.02 0.94
N ASP A 171 -0.37 18.98 0.15
CA ASP A 171 -1.40 19.96 0.00
C ASP A 171 -2.36 20.02 1.19
N ARG A 172 -2.75 21.21 1.62
CA ARG A 172 -3.73 21.44 2.68
C ARG A 172 -5.03 21.92 2.09
N ARG A 173 -6.01 21.04 2.03
CA ARG A 173 -7.32 21.31 1.43
C ARG A 173 -8.40 21.60 2.45
N MET A 174 -9.32 22.46 2.06
CA MET A 174 -10.56 22.74 2.78
C MET A 174 -11.75 22.32 1.91
N TYR A 175 -12.70 21.64 2.53
CA TYR A 175 -13.85 21.08 1.86
C TYR A 175 -15.13 21.74 2.38
N LYS A 176 -16.01 22.18 1.47
CA LYS A 176 -17.30 22.77 1.78
C LYS A 176 -18.39 22.21 0.89
N VAL A 177 -19.41 21.58 1.47
CA VAL A 177 -20.59 21.13 0.71
C VAL A 177 -21.33 22.35 0.20
N LEU A 178 -21.60 22.39 -1.11
CA LEU A 178 -22.36 23.45 -1.76
C LEU A 178 -23.82 23.08 -1.93
N THR A 179 -24.04 21.89 -2.52
CA THR A 179 -25.41 21.38 -2.75
C THR A 179 -25.48 19.96 -2.25
N SER A 180 -26.60 19.55 -1.70
CA SER A 180 -26.83 18.17 -1.29
C SER A 180 -28.27 17.79 -1.55
N SER A 181 -28.45 16.64 -2.21
CA SER A 181 -29.77 16.03 -2.39
C SER A 181 -30.27 15.30 -1.12
N SER A 182 -29.43 15.22 -0.09
CA SER A 182 -29.74 14.43 1.10
C SER A 182 -29.06 14.98 2.35
N ALA A 183 -29.83 15.09 3.44
CA ALA A 183 -29.33 15.46 4.77
C ALA A 183 -28.54 14.31 5.48
N TYR A 184 -28.47 13.13 4.87
CA TYR A 184 -27.83 11.95 5.47
C TYR A 184 -26.31 11.93 5.30
N PHE A 185 -25.76 12.77 4.42
CA PHE A 185 -24.34 12.80 4.13
C PHE A 185 -23.72 14.16 4.44
N SER A 186 -22.55 14.14 5.04
CA SER A 186 -21.74 15.32 5.31
C SER A 186 -20.28 15.06 4.92
N VAL A 187 -19.49 16.13 4.81
CA VAL A 187 -18.07 16.06 4.48
C VAL A 187 -17.29 16.78 5.59
N GLU A 188 -16.27 16.14 6.10
CA GLU A 188 -15.37 16.74 7.06
C GLU A 188 -14.51 17.82 6.38
N ARG A 189 -14.45 18.98 7.00
CA ARG A 189 -13.92 20.20 6.39
C ARG A 189 -12.43 20.10 6.01
N THR A 190 -11.64 19.39 6.78
CA THR A 190 -10.16 19.34 6.63
C THR A 190 -9.65 18.08 5.96
N THR A 191 -10.33 16.96 6.13
CA THR A 191 -9.89 15.68 5.60
C THR A 191 -10.60 15.29 4.31
N GLY A 192 -11.77 15.88 4.03
CA GLY A 192 -12.63 15.50 2.93
C GLY A 192 -13.32 14.14 3.11
N MET A 193 -13.30 13.58 4.33
CA MET A 193 -13.98 12.32 4.63
C MET A 193 -15.50 12.52 4.54
N ILE A 194 -16.14 11.58 3.85
CA ILE A 194 -17.60 11.56 3.68
C ILE A 194 -18.17 10.71 4.80
N ILE A 195 -19.06 11.32 5.57
CA ILE A 195 -19.70 10.72 6.74
C ILE A 195 -21.17 10.51 6.42
N SER A 196 -21.65 9.29 6.55
CA SER A 196 -23.08 8.95 6.50
C SER A 196 -23.68 8.98 7.90
N ARG A 197 -24.89 9.53 8.01
CA ARG A 197 -25.75 9.28 9.17
C ARG A 197 -26.26 7.84 9.13
N SER A 198 -26.83 7.39 10.24
CA SER A 198 -27.44 6.06 10.33
C SER A 198 -28.66 5.97 9.39
N ASN A 199 -28.85 4.81 8.79
CA ASN A 199 -30.00 4.43 7.99
C ASN A 199 -30.33 5.42 6.85
N PRO A 200 -29.39 5.72 5.93
CA PRO A 200 -29.70 6.53 4.76
C PRO A 200 -30.74 5.78 3.90
N PRO A 201 -31.73 6.51 3.33
CA PRO A 201 -32.76 5.87 2.51
C PRO A 201 -32.16 5.27 1.24
N LYS A 202 -32.75 4.15 0.78
CA LYS A 202 -32.41 3.51 -0.49
C LYS A 202 -32.63 4.47 -1.65
N GLY A 203 -31.73 4.47 -2.60
CA GLY A 203 -31.79 5.30 -3.81
C GLY A 203 -30.51 6.02 -4.11
N ASP A 204 -30.59 6.93 -5.06
CA ASP A 204 -29.46 7.71 -5.52
C ASP A 204 -29.42 9.06 -4.81
N HIS A 205 -28.27 9.38 -4.28
CA HIS A 205 -27.96 10.65 -3.60
C HIS A 205 -26.79 11.30 -4.31
N SER A 206 -26.78 12.61 -4.38
CA SER A 206 -25.64 13.35 -4.90
C SER A 206 -25.44 14.66 -4.16
N PHE A 207 -24.20 15.12 -4.14
CA PHE A 207 -23.86 16.45 -3.65
C PHE A 207 -22.57 16.94 -4.31
N THR A 208 -22.41 18.25 -4.29
CA THR A 208 -21.20 18.91 -4.78
C THR A 208 -20.43 19.49 -3.61
N VAL A 209 -19.11 19.41 -3.71
CA VAL A 209 -18.16 19.85 -2.70
C VAL A 209 -17.21 20.85 -3.34
N LYS A 210 -17.16 22.05 -2.80
CA LYS A 210 -16.12 23.01 -3.13
C LYS A 210 -14.86 22.61 -2.39
N VAL A 211 -13.77 22.54 -3.10
CA VAL A 211 -12.45 22.29 -2.57
C VAL A 211 -11.57 23.48 -2.86
N SER A 212 -10.95 24.01 -1.84
CA SER A 212 -10.01 25.10 -1.89
C SER A 212 -8.71 24.66 -1.24
N ASP A 213 -7.63 25.12 -1.80
CA ASP A 213 -6.32 24.94 -1.23
C ASP A 213 -6.05 26.04 -0.18
N VAL A 214 -5.41 25.65 0.93
CA VAL A 214 -5.05 26.57 2.00
C VAL A 214 -3.68 27.17 1.71
N ASN A 215 -3.59 28.49 1.69
CA ASN A 215 -2.36 29.24 1.44
C ASN A 215 -1.88 29.25 -0.03
N SER A 216 -2.74 28.95 -0.97
CA SER A 216 -2.45 29.03 -2.39
C SER A 216 -3.36 30.04 -3.08
N SER A 217 -2.89 30.63 -4.17
CA SER A 217 -3.66 31.49 -5.06
C SER A 217 -4.47 30.73 -6.12
N PHE A 218 -4.45 29.39 -6.06
CA PHE A 218 -5.14 28.55 -7.02
C PHE A 218 -6.65 28.66 -6.93
N SER A 219 -7.29 28.45 -8.07
CA SER A 219 -8.75 28.52 -8.17
C SER A 219 -9.41 27.37 -7.41
N GLU A 220 -10.50 27.67 -6.74
CA GLU A 220 -11.35 26.66 -6.11
C GLU A 220 -11.96 25.73 -7.17
N VAL A 221 -12.07 24.44 -6.85
CA VAL A 221 -12.70 23.45 -7.74
C VAL A 221 -13.94 22.85 -7.12
N ILE A 222 -14.85 22.37 -7.97
CA ILE A 222 -16.08 21.72 -7.53
C ILE A 222 -15.99 20.24 -7.89
N CYS A 223 -16.01 19.40 -6.87
CA CYS A 223 -16.05 17.94 -6.99
C CYS A 223 -17.47 17.43 -6.80
N THR A 224 -17.81 16.36 -7.51
CA THR A 224 -19.13 15.72 -7.42
C THR A 224 -19.05 14.37 -6.76
N VAL A 225 -19.98 14.09 -5.86
CA VAL A 225 -20.12 12.81 -5.19
C VAL A 225 -21.48 12.21 -5.53
N PHE A 226 -21.48 11.00 -6.09
CA PHE A 226 -22.66 10.18 -6.32
C PHE A 226 -22.65 9.01 -5.36
N ILE A 227 -23.76 8.79 -4.66
CA ILE A 227 -23.92 7.70 -3.70
C ILE A 227 -25.15 6.91 -4.07
N LYS A 228 -24.98 5.63 -4.39
CA LYS A 228 -26.07 4.68 -4.60
C LYS A 228 -26.25 3.85 -3.34
N VAL A 229 -27.32 4.09 -2.59
CA VAL A 229 -27.68 3.30 -1.41
C VAL A 229 -28.52 2.09 -1.86
N LYS A 230 -27.98 0.90 -1.67
CA LYS A 230 -28.64 -0.38 -1.95
C LYS A 230 -29.03 -1.06 -0.64
N GLU A 231 -30.12 -1.80 -0.67
CA GLU A 231 -30.53 -2.65 0.44
C GLU A 231 -30.16 -4.10 0.14
N VAL A 232 -29.35 -4.68 1.01
CA VAL A 232 -29.05 -6.12 1.01
C VAL A 232 -30.10 -6.82 1.87
N THR A 233 -30.89 -7.70 1.27
CA THR A 233 -31.93 -8.47 1.94
C THR A 233 -31.37 -9.74 2.59
N ALA A 234 -32.10 -10.32 3.52
CA ALA A 234 -31.74 -11.62 4.08
C ALA A 234 -31.72 -12.72 2.98
N GLU A 235 -32.65 -12.63 2.02
CA GLU A 235 -32.70 -13.55 0.88
C GLU A 235 -31.45 -13.41 0.01
N ALA A 236 -31.00 -12.19 -0.29
CA ALA A 236 -29.76 -11.96 -1.04
C ALA A 236 -28.56 -12.63 -0.38
N ILE A 237 -28.45 -12.54 0.96
CA ILE A 237 -27.37 -13.19 1.73
C ILE A 237 -27.47 -14.71 1.63
N GLN A 238 -28.68 -15.28 1.86
CA GLN A 238 -28.89 -16.72 1.79
C GLN A 238 -28.66 -17.31 0.40
N LYS A 239 -28.97 -16.54 -0.64
CA LYS A 239 -28.79 -16.92 -2.06
C LYS A 239 -27.43 -16.52 -2.62
N SER A 240 -26.50 -16.11 -1.78
CA SER A 240 -25.18 -15.66 -2.20
C SER A 240 -24.17 -16.79 -2.40
N ILE A 241 -23.17 -16.51 -3.21
CA ILE A 241 -21.96 -17.33 -3.33
C ILE A 241 -20.72 -16.49 -3.09
N ALA A 242 -19.64 -17.15 -2.71
CA ALA A 242 -18.34 -16.54 -2.59
C ALA A 242 -17.40 -17.00 -3.70
N LEU A 243 -16.53 -16.10 -4.16
CA LEU A 243 -15.43 -16.39 -5.06
C LEU A 243 -14.13 -15.95 -4.41
N ARG A 244 -13.08 -16.77 -4.52
CA ARG A 244 -11.72 -16.40 -4.15
C ARG A 244 -10.94 -16.02 -5.39
N LEU A 245 -10.36 -14.81 -5.38
CA LEU A 245 -9.63 -14.21 -6.48
C LEU A 245 -8.17 -13.99 -6.07
N GLY A 246 -7.23 -14.53 -6.86
CA GLY A 246 -5.79 -14.43 -6.61
C GLY A 246 -5.14 -13.21 -7.26
N GLY A 247 -3.97 -12.80 -6.74
CA GLY A 247 -3.16 -11.72 -7.29
C GLY A 247 -3.84 -10.34 -7.26
N LEU A 248 -4.74 -10.09 -6.29
CA LEU A 248 -5.62 -8.94 -6.33
C LEU A 248 -5.84 -8.31 -4.95
N SER A 249 -5.60 -7.01 -4.82
CA SER A 249 -5.98 -6.27 -3.62
C SER A 249 -7.44 -5.84 -3.66
N ARG A 250 -8.06 -5.67 -2.48
CA ARG A 250 -9.45 -5.17 -2.35
C ARG A 250 -9.67 -3.84 -3.07
N LYS A 251 -8.71 -2.91 -2.96
CA LYS A 251 -8.77 -1.62 -3.67
C LYS A 251 -8.80 -1.81 -5.17
N LYS A 252 -7.88 -2.62 -5.73
CA LYS A 252 -7.80 -2.89 -7.17
C LYS A 252 -9.07 -3.57 -7.67
N PHE A 253 -9.65 -4.48 -6.89
CA PHE A 253 -10.93 -5.10 -7.23
C PHE A 253 -12.03 -4.06 -7.41
N VAL A 254 -12.28 -3.22 -6.39
CA VAL A 254 -13.37 -2.23 -6.42
C VAL A 254 -13.18 -1.19 -7.51
N THR A 255 -11.94 -0.76 -7.79
CA THR A 255 -11.66 0.31 -8.76
C THR A 255 -11.61 -0.14 -10.21
N THR A 256 -11.15 -1.36 -10.45
CA THR A 256 -10.79 -1.79 -11.81
C THR A 256 -11.52 -3.05 -12.26
N VAL A 257 -11.72 -4.01 -11.35
CA VAL A 257 -12.25 -5.33 -11.68
C VAL A 257 -13.77 -5.39 -11.53
N LEU A 258 -14.31 -4.72 -10.51
CA LEU A 258 -15.76 -4.78 -10.18
C LEU A 258 -16.70 -4.47 -11.35
N PRO A 259 -16.48 -3.43 -12.20
CA PRO A 259 -17.34 -3.20 -13.35
C PRO A 259 -17.37 -4.39 -14.32
N ARG A 260 -16.19 -4.90 -14.70
CA ARG A 260 -16.07 -6.06 -15.58
C ARG A 260 -16.62 -7.34 -14.94
N PHE A 261 -16.47 -7.47 -13.62
CA PHE A 261 -17.04 -8.58 -12.85
C PHE A 261 -18.57 -8.59 -12.99
N LYS A 262 -19.21 -7.44 -12.75
CA LYS A 262 -20.66 -7.31 -12.89
C LYS A 262 -21.13 -7.59 -14.30
N GLU A 263 -20.48 -7.00 -15.29
CA GLU A 263 -20.76 -7.23 -16.72
C GLU A 263 -20.64 -8.72 -17.08
N SER A 264 -19.52 -9.37 -16.70
CA SER A 264 -19.27 -10.79 -17.01
C SER A 264 -20.28 -11.71 -16.35
N VAL A 265 -20.56 -11.49 -15.06
CA VAL A 265 -21.53 -12.31 -14.30
C VAL A 265 -22.95 -12.10 -14.84
N ALA A 266 -23.32 -10.85 -15.10
CA ALA A 266 -24.62 -10.51 -15.66
C ALA A 266 -24.84 -11.15 -17.04
N GLY A 267 -23.83 -11.10 -17.92
CA GLY A 267 -23.86 -11.73 -19.24
C GLY A 267 -24.05 -13.24 -19.16
N ILE A 268 -23.31 -13.92 -18.31
CA ILE A 268 -23.39 -15.38 -18.13
C ILE A 268 -24.72 -15.80 -17.50
N LEU A 269 -25.24 -15.03 -16.56
CA LEU A 269 -26.51 -15.31 -15.89
C LEU A 269 -27.71 -14.78 -16.67
N GLN A 270 -27.51 -14.10 -17.80
CA GLN A 270 -28.52 -13.45 -18.61
C GLN A 270 -29.44 -12.51 -17.81
N THR A 271 -28.79 -11.64 -17.01
CA THR A 271 -29.44 -10.63 -16.17
C THR A 271 -28.80 -9.26 -16.37
N SER A 272 -29.31 -8.23 -15.71
CA SER A 272 -28.72 -6.89 -15.72
C SER A 272 -27.55 -6.81 -14.72
N GLU A 273 -26.56 -5.96 -15.00
CA GLU A 273 -25.47 -5.65 -14.05
C GLU A 273 -25.97 -5.11 -12.70
N ASP A 274 -27.07 -4.36 -12.71
CA ASP A 274 -27.73 -3.86 -11.51
C ASP A 274 -28.32 -4.97 -10.63
N ASN A 275 -28.57 -6.13 -11.22
CA ASN A 275 -29.07 -7.34 -10.54
C ASN A 275 -27.92 -8.20 -9.96
N VAL A 276 -26.66 -7.80 -10.10
CA VAL A 276 -25.53 -8.42 -9.45
C VAL A 276 -25.18 -7.62 -8.20
N ASP A 277 -25.59 -8.14 -7.06
CA ASP A 277 -25.45 -7.51 -5.75
C ASP A 277 -24.17 -8.00 -5.06
N LEU A 278 -23.11 -7.19 -5.15
CA LEU A 278 -21.89 -7.40 -4.36
C LEU A 278 -22.09 -6.81 -2.96
N PHE A 279 -21.78 -7.56 -1.92
CA PHE A 279 -21.93 -7.06 -0.54
C PHE A 279 -20.77 -7.41 0.39
N SER A 280 -19.76 -8.15 -0.07
CA SER A 280 -18.53 -8.35 0.72
C SER A 280 -17.31 -8.44 -0.17
N VAL A 281 -16.20 -7.81 0.25
CA VAL A 281 -14.88 -7.89 -0.37
C VAL A 281 -13.84 -7.99 0.73
N GLN A 282 -13.44 -9.17 1.11
CA GLN A 282 -12.56 -9.41 2.24
C GLN A 282 -11.19 -9.94 1.80
N LYS A 283 -10.19 -9.83 2.67
CA LYS A 283 -8.92 -10.50 2.47
C LYS A 283 -9.11 -11.99 2.76
N ALA A 284 -8.66 -12.85 1.85
CA ALA A 284 -8.78 -14.28 2.04
C ALA A 284 -7.95 -14.77 3.24
N PRO A 285 -8.46 -15.69 4.06
CA PRO A 285 -7.69 -16.28 5.14
C PRO A 285 -6.49 -17.05 4.58
N LYS A 286 -5.37 -17.04 5.29
CA LYS A 286 -4.16 -17.85 5.00
C LYS A 286 -3.45 -17.60 3.66
N THR A 287 -3.90 -16.70 2.81
CA THR A 287 -3.24 -16.33 1.57
C THR A 287 -2.84 -14.87 1.62
N LEU A 288 -1.58 -14.56 1.28
CA LEU A 288 -1.06 -13.19 1.34
C LEU A 288 -1.59 -12.31 0.20
N ASP A 289 -2.00 -12.91 -0.93
CA ASP A 289 -2.35 -12.17 -2.15
C ASP A 289 -3.64 -12.67 -2.81
N ALA A 290 -4.71 -12.80 -2.01
CA ALA A 290 -6.04 -13.16 -2.50
C ALA A 290 -7.13 -12.43 -1.73
N ILE A 291 -8.29 -12.29 -2.38
CA ILE A 291 -9.50 -11.73 -1.78
C ILE A 291 -10.68 -12.69 -1.95
N ASP A 292 -11.59 -12.66 -0.99
CA ASP A 292 -12.88 -13.31 -1.05
C ASP A 292 -13.95 -12.26 -1.33
N ILE A 293 -14.69 -12.43 -2.42
CA ILE A 293 -15.84 -11.61 -2.72
C ILE A 293 -17.11 -12.44 -2.52
N ARG A 294 -18.18 -11.80 -2.02
CA ARG A 294 -19.47 -12.43 -1.86
C ARG A 294 -20.55 -11.61 -2.56
N PHE A 295 -21.34 -12.28 -3.37
CA PHE A 295 -22.37 -11.64 -4.15
C PHE A 295 -23.58 -12.56 -4.35
N ALA A 296 -24.72 -11.99 -4.66
CA ALA A 296 -25.90 -12.66 -5.17
C ALA A 296 -26.29 -12.07 -6.53
N ALA A 297 -27.04 -12.82 -7.30
CA ALA A 297 -27.62 -12.31 -8.52
C ALA A 297 -29.09 -12.71 -8.60
N HIS A 298 -29.88 -11.84 -9.23
CA HIS A 298 -31.31 -12.07 -9.36
C HIS A 298 -31.82 -11.77 -10.77
N GLY A 299 -32.83 -12.55 -11.17
CA GLY A 299 -33.78 -12.15 -12.18
C GLY A 299 -35.06 -11.69 -11.45
N SER A 300 -36.01 -12.57 -11.36
CA SER A 300 -37.16 -12.50 -10.46
C SER A 300 -37.61 -13.94 -10.27
N PRO A 301 -37.22 -14.64 -9.20
CA PRO A 301 -36.51 -14.29 -7.96
C PRO A 301 -34.95 -14.34 -8.03
N TYR A 302 -34.29 -14.35 -6.88
CA TYR A 302 -32.83 -14.60 -6.78
C TYR A 302 -32.46 -15.99 -7.31
N TYR A 303 -31.32 -16.07 -7.98
CA TYR A 303 -30.78 -17.36 -8.43
C TYR A 303 -30.31 -18.20 -7.25
N ALA A 304 -30.58 -19.52 -7.32
CA ALA A 304 -30.08 -20.46 -6.33
C ALA A 304 -28.54 -20.54 -6.36
N PRO A 305 -27.88 -20.63 -5.20
CA PRO A 305 -26.39 -20.70 -5.11
C PRO A 305 -25.81 -21.85 -5.94
N GLU A 306 -26.47 -23.00 -5.94
CA GLU A 306 -26.07 -24.20 -6.67
C GLU A 306 -26.09 -23.96 -8.19
N ARG A 307 -27.12 -23.28 -8.67
CA ARG A 307 -27.24 -22.89 -10.08
C ARG A 307 -26.14 -21.91 -10.48
N MET A 308 -25.91 -20.88 -9.65
CA MET A 308 -24.84 -19.90 -9.90
C MET A 308 -23.48 -20.59 -9.90
N ARG A 309 -23.23 -21.48 -8.94
CA ARG A 309 -21.99 -22.26 -8.85
C ARG A 309 -21.76 -23.09 -10.10
N ALA A 310 -22.77 -23.81 -10.57
CA ALA A 310 -22.68 -24.66 -11.76
C ALA A 310 -22.37 -23.82 -13.02
N ILE A 311 -23.11 -22.73 -13.22
CA ILE A 311 -22.93 -21.84 -14.36
C ILE A 311 -21.53 -21.22 -14.37
N LEU A 312 -21.08 -20.69 -13.23
CA LEU A 312 -19.75 -20.10 -13.11
C LEU A 312 -18.63 -21.11 -13.30
N LYS A 313 -18.79 -22.33 -12.80
CA LYS A 313 -17.82 -23.43 -13.05
C LYS A 313 -17.68 -23.74 -14.53
N ASN A 314 -18.81 -23.79 -15.24
CA ASN A 314 -18.78 -24.07 -16.68
C ASN A 314 -18.24 -22.90 -17.52
N SER A 315 -18.25 -21.69 -16.98
CA SER A 315 -17.80 -20.47 -17.66
C SER A 315 -16.52 -19.89 -17.05
N TRP A 316 -15.82 -20.65 -16.23
CA TRP A 316 -14.64 -20.26 -15.48
C TRP A 316 -13.59 -19.52 -16.33
N ASP A 317 -13.18 -20.15 -17.44
CA ASP A 317 -12.13 -19.58 -18.31
C ASP A 317 -12.55 -18.26 -18.94
N ILE A 318 -13.84 -18.13 -19.26
CA ILE A 318 -14.41 -16.89 -19.84
C ILE A 318 -14.32 -15.77 -18.82
N VAL A 319 -14.76 -16.04 -17.58
CA VAL A 319 -14.75 -15.05 -16.51
C VAL A 319 -13.32 -14.65 -16.14
N SER A 320 -12.43 -15.61 -15.94
CA SER A 320 -11.03 -15.36 -15.60
C SER A 320 -10.32 -14.50 -16.65
N LYS A 321 -10.51 -14.83 -17.95
CA LYS A 321 -9.96 -14.03 -19.06
C LYS A 321 -10.54 -12.62 -19.12
N ALA A 322 -11.85 -12.47 -18.94
CA ALA A 322 -12.50 -11.16 -18.94
C ALA A 322 -12.02 -10.27 -17.80
N LEU A 323 -11.84 -10.84 -16.62
CA LEU A 323 -11.37 -10.12 -15.44
C LEU A 323 -9.86 -9.88 -15.44
N LYS A 324 -9.09 -10.69 -16.17
CA LYS A 324 -7.62 -10.78 -16.08
C LYS A 324 -7.16 -11.06 -14.64
N VAL A 325 -7.84 -11.98 -13.97
CA VAL A 325 -7.64 -12.35 -12.57
C VAL A 325 -7.82 -13.86 -12.43
N ASP A 326 -6.98 -14.50 -11.63
CA ASP A 326 -7.11 -15.91 -11.32
C ASP A 326 -8.27 -16.17 -10.36
N ILE A 327 -9.22 -16.99 -10.76
CA ILE A 327 -10.29 -17.45 -9.88
C ILE A 327 -9.81 -18.74 -9.20
N LEU A 328 -9.46 -18.65 -7.93
CA LEU A 328 -8.89 -19.77 -7.16
C LEU A 328 -9.96 -20.73 -6.63
N LEU A 329 -11.15 -20.20 -6.31
CA LEU A 329 -12.21 -20.99 -5.72
C LEU A 329 -13.60 -20.42 -6.05
N ILE A 330 -14.56 -21.30 -6.36
CA ILE A 330 -15.97 -20.96 -6.52
C ILE A 330 -16.77 -21.64 -5.43
N GLY A 331 -17.45 -20.84 -4.61
CA GLY A 331 -18.17 -21.33 -3.44
C GLY A 331 -17.21 -21.68 -2.32
N VAL A 332 -16.70 -20.65 -1.65
CA VAL A 332 -15.88 -20.83 -0.44
C VAL A 332 -16.73 -21.52 0.61
N ASP A 333 -16.28 -22.68 1.05
CA ASP A 333 -16.94 -23.51 2.05
C ASP A 333 -16.03 -23.60 3.27
N GLU A 334 -16.38 -22.91 4.34
CA GLU A 334 -15.60 -22.87 5.56
C GLU A 334 -15.63 -24.23 6.29
N CYS A 335 -16.66 -25.04 6.02
CA CYS A 335 -16.76 -26.40 6.57
C CYS A 335 -15.66 -27.33 6.06
N LEU A 336 -15.05 -27.05 4.90
CA LEU A 336 -13.91 -27.82 4.38
C LEU A 336 -12.59 -27.55 5.13
N ASN A 337 -12.53 -26.43 5.84
CA ASN A 337 -11.35 -26.01 6.58
C ASN A 337 -11.40 -26.40 8.07
N GLU A 338 -12.54 -26.90 8.54
CA GLU A 338 -12.73 -27.27 9.93
C GLU A 338 -12.83 -28.77 10.08
N ALA A 339 -12.10 -29.31 11.06
CA ALA A 339 -12.23 -30.70 11.48
C ALA A 339 -13.52 -30.90 12.30
N CYS A 340 -14.67 -30.58 11.72
CA CYS A 340 -15.93 -31.05 12.26
C CYS A 340 -15.97 -32.58 12.14
N ALA A 341 -16.21 -33.29 13.24
CA ALA A 341 -16.43 -34.72 13.20
C ALA A 341 -17.53 -35.09 12.19
N PRO A 342 -17.59 -36.31 11.65
CA PRO A 342 -18.17 -36.68 10.36
C PRO A 342 -19.67 -36.44 10.15
N ARG A 343 -20.33 -35.62 10.94
CA ARG A 343 -21.77 -35.38 10.87
C ARG A 343 -22.11 -33.89 10.97
N GLY A 344 -22.36 -33.30 9.79
CA GLY A 344 -23.15 -32.08 9.69
C GLY A 344 -22.44 -30.77 10.05
N CYS A 345 -21.59 -30.28 9.17
CA CYS A 345 -21.18 -28.86 9.18
C CYS A 345 -22.03 -28.04 8.21
N THR A 346 -22.58 -26.94 8.66
CA THR A 346 -23.32 -26.00 7.83
C THR A 346 -22.67 -24.62 7.86
N ASN A 347 -22.56 -23.97 6.70
CA ASN A 347 -22.12 -22.58 6.62
C ASN A 347 -23.29 -21.66 7.00
N VAL A 348 -23.14 -20.93 8.09
CA VAL A 348 -24.10 -19.92 8.53
C VAL A 348 -23.58 -18.53 8.16
N LEU A 349 -24.38 -17.77 7.46
CA LEU A 349 -24.09 -16.39 7.08
C LEU A 349 -24.64 -15.43 8.12
N ARG A 350 -23.75 -14.62 8.69
CA ARG A 350 -24.09 -13.62 9.70
C ARG A 350 -23.63 -12.21 9.28
N ALA A 351 -24.55 -11.26 9.33
CA ALA A 351 -24.19 -9.84 9.25
C ALA A 351 -23.86 -9.34 10.66
N ASN A 352 -22.63 -8.92 10.90
CA ASN A 352 -22.18 -8.55 12.26
C ASN A 352 -22.40 -7.06 12.61
N GLY A 353 -22.97 -6.27 11.70
CA GLY A 353 -23.25 -4.84 11.94
C GLY A 353 -22.04 -3.92 11.78
N GLU A 354 -20.83 -4.45 11.55
CA GLU A 354 -19.67 -3.65 11.22
C GLU A 354 -19.72 -3.19 9.75
N VAL A 355 -19.21 -1.98 9.49
CA VAL A 355 -19.11 -1.43 8.13
C VAL A 355 -17.70 -1.62 7.63
N GLU A 356 -17.58 -2.22 6.47
CA GLU A 356 -16.34 -2.29 5.73
C GLU A 356 -16.34 -1.23 4.64
N VAL A 357 -15.31 -0.38 4.63
CA VAL A 357 -15.15 0.68 3.64
C VAL A 357 -13.90 0.44 2.81
N ILE A 358 -14.08 0.46 1.49
CA ILE A 358 -12.99 0.40 0.52
C ILE A 358 -13.10 1.66 -0.33
N SER A 359 -12.16 2.57 -0.19
CA SER A 359 -12.14 3.82 -0.95
C SER A 359 -10.84 3.97 -1.71
N ALA A 360 -10.92 4.28 -2.98
CA ALA A 360 -9.76 4.52 -3.82
C ALA A 360 -10.13 5.44 -4.99
N LYS A 361 -9.54 6.62 -5.01
CA LYS A 361 -9.72 7.63 -6.08
C LYS A 361 -11.20 7.86 -6.42
N LYS A 362 -11.62 7.46 -7.63
CA LYS A 362 -12.97 7.72 -8.21
C LYS A 362 -14.07 6.81 -7.67
N THR A 363 -13.74 5.76 -6.93
CA THR A 363 -14.71 4.76 -6.47
C THR A 363 -14.57 4.50 -4.98
N ALA A 364 -15.71 4.31 -4.33
CA ALA A 364 -15.77 3.80 -2.98
C ALA A 364 -16.89 2.75 -2.85
N PHE A 365 -16.70 1.83 -1.92
CA PHE A 365 -17.64 0.78 -1.58
C PHE A 365 -17.74 0.69 -0.07
N ALA A 366 -18.93 0.84 0.47
CA ALA A 366 -19.21 0.69 1.88
C ALA A 366 -20.31 -0.35 2.06
N SER A 367 -20.06 -1.37 2.83
CA SER A 367 -21.03 -2.45 3.05
C SER A 367 -20.97 -2.97 4.47
N ILE A 368 -22.08 -3.48 4.95
CA ILE A 368 -22.10 -4.24 6.20
C ILE A 368 -21.33 -5.54 5.98
N ARG A 369 -20.46 -5.84 6.91
CA ARG A 369 -19.64 -7.06 6.89
C ARG A 369 -20.51 -8.30 7.05
N VAL A 370 -20.39 -9.22 6.11
CA VAL A 370 -21.05 -10.54 6.14
C VAL A 370 -19.99 -11.59 6.36
N GLU A 371 -20.08 -12.28 7.46
CA GLU A 371 -19.18 -13.38 7.82
C GLU A 371 -19.84 -14.73 7.53
N VAL A 372 -19.01 -15.69 7.14
CA VAL A 372 -19.39 -17.09 7.05
C VAL A 372 -18.86 -17.78 8.30
N ILE A 373 -19.75 -18.39 9.04
CA ILE A 373 -19.40 -19.16 10.24
C ILE A 373 -19.73 -20.62 9.95
N ALA A 374 -18.75 -21.49 10.09
CA ALA A 374 -18.99 -22.92 10.09
C ALA A 374 -19.70 -23.28 11.39
N LYS A 375 -20.91 -23.82 11.29
CA LYS A 375 -21.65 -24.35 12.41
C LYS A 375 -21.60 -25.87 12.35
N CYS A 376 -20.91 -26.48 13.32
CA CYS A 376 -20.94 -27.94 13.51
C CYS A 376 -22.27 -28.34 14.18
N GLU A 377 -23.00 -29.28 13.59
CA GLU A 377 -24.15 -29.89 14.28
C GLU A 377 -23.64 -30.80 15.40
N SER A 378 -24.06 -30.52 16.63
CA SER A 378 -23.66 -31.28 17.80
C SER A 378 -24.09 -32.72 17.68
N CYS A 379 -23.24 -33.65 18.12
CA CYS A 379 -23.57 -35.09 18.26
C CYS A 379 -24.78 -35.28 19.17
N ASN A 380 -25.72 -36.06 18.68
CA ASN A 380 -26.85 -36.74 19.33
C ASN A 380 -27.16 -36.55 20.84
N GLU A 381 -28.43 -36.25 21.09
CA GLU A 381 -29.12 -36.19 22.40
C GLU A 381 -29.06 -37.45 23.29
N GLN A 382 -28.13 -38.39 23.08
CA GLN A 382 -28.08 -39.59 23.89
C GLN A 382 -26.88 -39.78 24.81
N GLU A 383 -25.90 -38.86 24.76
CA GLU A 383 -24.85 -38.82 25.79
C GLU A 383 -24.81 -37.43 26.44
N LYS A 384 -25.52 -37.31 27.56
CA LYS A 384 -25.38 -36.24 28.53
C LYS A 384 -23.98 -36.31 29.13
N VAL A 385 -23.02 -35.62 28.53
CA VAL A 385 -21.83 -35.16 29.21
C VAL A 385 -21.79 -33.66 28.97
N GLU A 386 -22.12 -32.94 30.03
CA GLU A 386 -21.95 -31.47 30.11
C GLU A 386 -20.46 -31.13 29.98
N GLN A 387 -19.99 -30.94 28.77
CA GLN A 387 -18.75 -30.19 28.54
C GLN A 387 -19.07 -28.99 27.67
N PRO A 388 -18.82 -27.77 28.18
CA PRO A 388 -18.93 -26.56 27.37
C PRO A 388 -17.97 -26.67 26.20
N CYS A 389 -18.34 -26.09 25.06
CA CYS A 389 -17.47 -25.98 23.89
C CYS A 389 -16.11 -25.43 24.31
N SER A 390 -15.09 -26.27 24.43
CA SER A 390 -13.75 -25.82 24.74
C SER A 390 -13.09 -25.31 23.48
N ALA A 391 -12.29 -24.26 23.61
CA ALA A 391 -11.53 -23.64 22.50
C ALA A 391 -10.59 -24.63 21.76
N GLN A 392 -10.44 -25.84 22.25
CA GLN A 392 -9.65 -26.92 21.65
C GLN A 392 -10.38 -27.70 20.54
N LEU A 393 -11.70 -27.52 20.38
CA LEU A 393 -12.48 -28.19 19.33
C LEU A 393 -12.48 -27.46 17.99
N CYS A 394 -12.04 -26.20 17.96
CA CYS A 394 -11.90 -25.40 16.75
C CYS A 394 -10.41 -25.31 16.35
N LEU A 395 -9.91 -26.30 15.62
CA LEU A 395 -8.48 -26.44 15.25
C LEU A 395 -7.95 -25.40 14.27
N ASN A 396 -8.79 -24.49 13.75
CA ASN A 396 -8.38 -23.50 12.74
C ASN A 396 -8.88 -22.05 12.97
N GLY A 397 -9.07 -21.66 14.24
CA GLY A 397 -9.41 -20.26 14.57
C GLY A 397 -10.89 -19.89 14.38
N GLY A 398 -11.77 -20.87 14.26
CA GLY A 398 -13.22 -20.67 14.34
C GLY A 398 -13.62 -20.26 15.77
N THR A 399 -14.62 -19.40 15.89
CA THR A 399 -15.15 -18.97 17.17
C THR A 399 -16.37 -19.85 17.52
N CYS A 400 -16.28 -20.59 18.59
CA CYS A 400 -17.45 -21.28 19.16
C CYS A 400 -18.36 -20.21 19.81
N VAL A 401 -19.63 -20.23 19.48
CA VAL A 401 -20.63 -19.32 20.07
C VAL A 401 -21.69 -20.18 20.76
N ASP A 402 -21.82 -20.02 22.07
CA ASP A 402 -22.94 -20.60 22.82
C ASP A 402 -24.23 -19.90 22.39
N THR A 403 -25.25 -20.67 22.05
CA THR A 403 -26.59 -20.11 21.80
C THR A 403 -27.33 -19.92 23.14
N PRO A 404 -28.23 -18.90 23.24
CA PRO A 404 -28.93 -18.58 24.50
C PRO A 404 -29.78 -19.71 25.06
N ASP A 405 -30.01 -20.76 24.28
CA ASP A 405 -30.86 -21.90 24.64
C ASP A 405 -30.07 -23.11 25.21
N GLY A 406 -28.76 -22.92 25.47
CA GLY A 406 -27.95 -23.94 26.17
C GLY A 406 -27.86 -25.31 25.43
N LYS A 407 -28.02 -25.26 24.10
CA LYS A 407 -27.91 -26.47 23.25
C LYS A 407 -26.97 -26.24 22.07
#